data_8b5e381c19d208ef5c01bb1be19a48ba
#
_entry.id   8b5e381c19d208ef5c01bb1be19a48ba
#
_cell.length_a   1.000
_cell.length_b   1.000
_cell.length_c   1.000
_cell.angle_alpha   90.00
_cell.angle_beta   90.00
_cell.angle_gamma   90.00
#
_symmetry.space_group_name_H-M   'P 1'
#
loop_
_entity.id
_entity.type
_entity.pdbx_description
1 polymer ?
#
loop_
_entity_poly.entity_id
_entity_poly.type
_entity_poly.pdbx_seq_one_letter_code
_entity_poly.pdbx_strand_id
1 'polypeptide(L)'
;MKQSPIFRAALSVAVALAGIGVAQAEPVERSGNVYHKAVCARGIGQGEVRCFAHVQTDAAGNEKPGRPAAAAPNVTPSGFGPTQLRSAYQVTVDGSAANGGFGNTIAIVDAYGYANAEADLAVYRSMYGLPACTTANSCFTKIDQNGGTAYPRYNSGWAQEQALDLDMASAICPKCKILLVQSSSATLANLAKAVDTAGARGALVISNSYGGGESGSSAYAGSYSKAGVAITVSTGDSGYGAAFPATAPGVIAVGGTKLVADATSPRGWKETAWTSGGSGCSTVYGKPAQYQIGKYIRNSRKQFNPSWLIFCCA
;
A
#
# COMPACT_ATOMS: atom_id res chain seq x y z
N MET A 1 -9.54 -49.27 -67.81
CA MET A 1 -9.32 -47.87 -67.51
C MET A 1 -9.83 -47.62 -66.07
N LYS A 2 -8.91 -47.50 -65.06
CA LYS A 2 -9.26 -47.24 -63.65
C LYS A 2 -8.97 -45.79 -63.38
N GLN A 3 -9.99 -45.02 -62.94
CA GLN A 3 -9.85 -43.63 -62.48
C GLN A 3 -9.46 -43.64 -61.05
N SER A 4 -8.39 -42.90 -60.71
CA SER A 4 -7.98 -42.60 -59.32
C SER A 4 -8.75 -41.42 -58.79
N PRO A 5 -9.18 -41.42 -57.51
CA PRO A 5 -9.78 -40.27 -56.90
C PRO A 5 -8.69 -39.31 -56.33
N ILE A 6 -8.82 -38.02 -56.66
CA ILE A 6 -7.99 -36.92 -56.16
C ILE A 6 -8.50 -36.56 -54.79
N PHE A 7 -7.68 -36.75 -53.72
CA PHE A 7 -7.92 -36.24 -52.39
C PHE A 7 -7.61 -34.73 -52.38
N ARG A 8 -8.64 -33.92 -52.19
CA ARG A 8 -8.47 -32.49 -51.82
C ARG A 8 -8.27 -32.38 -50.31
N ALA A 9 -7.07 -32.06 -49.88
CA ALA A 9 -6.79 -31.67 -48.53
C ALA A 9 -7.28 -30.23 -48.29
N ALA A 10 -8.31 -30.05 -47.46
CA ALA A 10 -8.73 -28.75 -46.99
C ALA A 10 -7.80 -28.29 -45.86
N LEU A 11 -7.01 -27.26 -46.14
CA LEU A 11 -6.15 -26.61 -45.15
C LEU A 11 -7.01 -25.64 -44.31
N SER A 12 -7.37 -26.06 -43.10
CA SER A 12 -8.07 -25.19 -42.14
C SER A 12 -7.06 -24.29 -41.49
N VAL A 13 -7.02 -23.01 -41.86
CA VAL A 13 -6.26 -21.97 -41.16
C VAL A 13 -7.05 -21.58 -39.95
N ALA A 14 -6.62 -22.02 -38.76
CA ALA A 14 -7.12 -21.51 -37.48
C ALA A 14 -6.52 -20.13 -37.24
N VAL A 15 -7.30 -19.07 -37.44
CA VAL A 15 -6.95 -17.71 -37.02
C VAL A 15 -7.11 -17.64 -35.50
N ALA A 16 -6.00 -17.70 -34.81
CA ALA A 16 -5.98 -17.36 -33.36
C ALA A 16 -6.26 -15.85 -33.21
N LEU A 17 -7.49 -15.51 -32.90
CA LEU A 17 -7.83 -14.17 -32.41
C LEU A 17 -7.15 -14.00 -31.04
N ALA A 18 -5.98 -13.35 -31.05
CA ALA A 18 -5.41 -12.77 -29.81
C ALA A 18 -6.42 -11.75 -29.28
N GLY A 19 -7.15 -12.14 -28.27
CA GLY A 19 -8.05 -11.22 -27.56
C GLY A 19 -7.23 -10.06 -27.01
N ILE A 20 -7.40 -8.88 -27.61
CA ILE A 20 -6.97 -7.62 -27.02
C ILE A 20 -7.85 -7.47 -25.78
N GLY A 21 -7.30 -7.82 -24.62
CA GLY A 21 -7.95 -7.59 -23.34
C GLY A 21 -8.21 -6.10 -23.21
N VAL A 22 -9.46 -5.69 -23.37
CA VAL A 22 -9.89 -4.33 -23.05
C VAL A 22 -9.69 -4.19 -21.55
N ALA A 23 -8.75 -3.34 -21.14
CA ALA A 23 -8.58 -3.00 -19.74
C ALA A 23 -9.93 -2.48 -19.22
N GLN A 24 -10.59 -3.25 -18.40
CA GLN A 24 -11.83 -2.82 -17.76
C GLN A 24 -11.51 -1.68 -16.81
N ALA A 25 -12.26 -0.59 -16.90
CA ALA A 25 -12.16 0.52 -15.97
C ALA A 25 -12.44 0.00 -14.54
N GLU A 26 -11.63 0.44 -13.58
CA GLU A 26 -11.84 0.08 -12.18
C GLU A 26 -13.23 0.55 -11.71
N PRO A 27 -13.97 -0.29 -11.00
CA PRO A 27 -15.31 0.05 -10.54
C PRO A 27 -15.27 1.22 -9.55
N VAL A 28 -16.26 2.11 -9.68
CA VAL A 28 -16.48 3.18 -8.69
C VAL A 28 -17.14 2.58 -7.45
N GLU A 29 -16.50 2.78 -6.32
CA GLU A 29 -16.99 2.35 -5.01
C GLU A 29 -17.52 3.55 -4.23
N ARG A 30 -18.37 3.30 -3.23
CA ARG A 30 -18.93 4.35 -2.37
C ARG A 30 -18.70 4.03 -0.90
N SER A 31 -18.10 4.97 -0.19
CA SER A 31 -17.96 4.92 1.27
C SER A 31 -18.65 6.13 1.90
N GLY A 32 -19.84 5.93 2.44
CA GLY A 32 -20.69 7.04 2.90
C GLY A 32 -21.08 7.97 1.73
N ASN A 33 -20.65 9.24 1.78
CA ASN A 33 -20.93 10.24 0.74
C ASN A 33 -19.72 10.43 -0.22
N VAL A 34 -18.69 9.59 -0.11
CA VAL A 34 -17.47 9.68 -0.92
C VAL A 34 -17.47 8.56 -1.96
N TYR A 35 -17.33 8.92 -3.23
CA TYR A 35 -17.04 7.98 -4.31
C TYR A 35 -15.54 7.90 -4.52
N HIS A 36 -15.04 6.70 -4.80
CA HIS A 36 -13.62 6.43 -5.03
C HIS A 36 -13.43 5.23 -5.96
N LYS A 37 -12.28 5.13 -6.56
CA LYS A 37 -11.86 3.95 -7.35
C LYS A 37 -10.41 3.60 -7.06
N ALA A 38 -10.04 2.33 -7.21
CA ALA A 38 -8.66 1.90 -7.11
C ALA A 38 -7.81 2.55 -8.23
N VAL A 39 -6.56 2.90 -7.92
CA VAL A 39 -5.63 3.47 -8.91
C VAL A 39 -4.78 2.40 -9.60
N CYS A 40 -4.64 1.22 -8.99
CA CYS A 40 -3.98 0.05 -9.58
C CYS A 40 -4.99 -1.00 -10.04
N ALA A 41 -4.82 -1.53 -11.24
CA ALA A 41 -5.70 -2.53 -11.83
C ALA A 41 -5.83 -3.78 -10.96
N ARG A 42 -7.04 -4.38 -10.93
CA ARG A 42 -7.34 -5.60 -10.15
C ARG A 42 -6.91 -6.89 -10.84
N GLY A 43 -6.89 -6.92 -12.15
CA GLY A 43 -6.49 -8.08 -12.95
C GLY A 43 -4.97 -8.21 -13.04
N ILE A 44 -4.36 -8.83 -12.06
CA ILE A 44 -2.92 -9.09 -12.01
C ILE A 44 -2.60 -10.54 -12.35
N GLY A 45 -1.41 -10.77 -12.90
CA GLY A 45 -0.91 -12.11 -13.21
C GLY A 45 -0.49 -12.89 -11.97
N GLN A 46 -0.26 -14.18 -12.15
CA GLN A 46 0.30 -15.00 -11.07
C GLN A 46 1.69 -14.48 -10.66
N GLY A 47 1.94 -14.35 -9.36
CA GLY A 47 3.20 -13.83 -8.82
C GLY A 47 3.36 -12.30 -8.94
N GLU A 48 2.29 -11.61 -9.35
CA GLU A 48 2.20 -10.16 -9.32
C GLU A 48 1.33 -9.67 -8.18
N VAL A 49 1.56 -8.44 -7.77
CA VAL A 49 0.76 -7.72 -6.78
C VAL A 49 0.24 -6.41 -7.37
N ARG A 50 -0.76 -5.82 -6.73
CA ARG A 50 -1.24 -4.47 -7.05
C ARG A 50 -1.08 -3.56 -5.85
N CYS A 51 -1.00 -2.26 -6.10
CA CYS A 51 -1.10 -1.25 -5.06
C CYS A 51 -2.53 -1.09 -4.56
N PHE A 52 -2.70 -0.49 -3.39
CA PHE A 52 -4.00 -0.37 -2.73
C PHE A 52 -4.49 1.08 -2.56
N ALA A 53 -3.87 2.07 -3.20
CA ALA A 53 -4.38 3.42 -3.19
C ALA A 53 -5.70 3.54 -3.94
N HIS A 54 -6.56 4.43 -3.43
CA HIS A 54 -7.81 4.84 -4.06
C HIS A 54 -7.79 6.34 -4.32
N VAL A 55 -8.33 6.76 -5.47
CA VAL A 55 -8.55 8.16 -5.79
C VAL A 55 -10.02 8.51 -5.61
N GLN A 56 -10.29 9.69 -5.05
CA GLN A 56 -11.65 10.20 -4.91
C GLN A 56 -12.22 10.60 -6.27
N THR A 57 -13.48 10.21 -6.53
CA THR A 57 -14.18 10.49 -7.78
C THR A 57 -15.54 11.15 -7.53
N ASP A 58 -16.20 11.55 -8.60
CA ASP A 58 -17.64 11.75 -8.62
C ASP A 58 -18.38 10.40 -8.81
N ALA A 59 -19.70 10.44 -8.86
CA ALA A 59 -20.51 9.24 -9.04
C ALA A 59 -20.34 8.58 -10.43
N ALA A 60 -19.84 9.32 -11.42
CA ALA A 60 -19.55 8.82 -12.76
C ALA A 60 -18.12 8.27 -12.88
N GLY A 61 -17.31 8.33 -11.81
CA GLY A 61 -15.94 7.82 -11.79
C GLY A 61 -14.90 8.81 -12.33
N ASN A 62 -15.29 10.06 -12.60
CA ASN A 62 -14.34 11.09 -12.94
C ASN A 62 -13.55 11.46 -11.68
N GLU A 63 -12.25 11.46 -11.81
CA GLU A 63 -11.39 11.88 -10.70
C GLU A 63 -11.69 13.33 -10.34
N LYS A 64 -11.91 13.59 -9.07
CA LYS A 64 -11.95 14.99 -8.62
C LYS A 64 -10.59 15.58 -8.92
N PRO A 65 -10.52 16.73 -9.59
CA PRO A 65 -9.25 17.33 -9.92
C PRO A 65 -8.41 17.40 -8.65
N GLY A 66 -7.40 16.58 -8.59
CA GLY A 66 -6.30 16.77 -7.67
C GLY A 66 -5.80 18.18 -7.98
N ARG A 67 -5.50 18.94 -6.97
CA ARG A 67 -5.06 20.31 -7.20
C ARG A 67 -3.83 20.31 -8.09
N PRO A 68 -3.76 21.09 -9.18
CA PRO A 68 -2.55 21.24 -9.96
C PRO A 68 -1.40 21.65 -9.03
N ALA A 69 -0.19 21.13 -9.25
CA ALA A 69 1.01 21.50 -8.48
C ALA A 69 1.27 23.04 -8.45
N ALA A 70 0.63 23.80 -9.33
CA ALA A 70 0.66 25.26 -9.41
C ALA A 70 -0.51 25.96 -8.71
N ALA A 71 -1.40 25.24 -8.04
CA ALA A 71 -2.55 25.87 -7.40
C ALA A 71 -2.15 26.59 -6.10
N ALA A 72 -2.76 27.76 -5.86
CA ALA A 72 -2.43 28.70 -4.79
C ALA A 72 -2.13 28.09 -3.42
N PRO A 73 -1.15 28.58 -2.66
CA PRO A 73 -0.56 27.92 -1.49
C PRO A 73 -1.50 27.71 -0.28
N ASN A 74 -2.77 28.06 -0.36
CA ASN A 74 -3.65 28.19 0.79
C ASN A 74 -4.95 27.36 0.76
N VAL A 75 -5.09 26.34 -0.09
CA VAL A 75 -6.27 25.44 0.00
C VAL A 75 -5.87 24.15 0.66
N THR A 76 -6.29 23.93 1.89
CA THR A 76 -6.15 22.68 2.61
C THR A 76 -6.83 21.54 1.84
N PRO A 77 -6.19 20.41 1.62
CA PRO A 77 -6.83 19.24 1.04
C PRO A 77 -8.06 18.81 1.86
N SER A 78 -9.05 18.24 1.19
CA SER A 78 -10.16 17.61 1.89
C SER A 78 -9.67 16.32 2.59
N GLY A 79 -10.22 16.02 3.78
CA GLY A 79 -9.85 14.85 4.55
C GLY A 79 -9.05 15.20 5.82
N PHE A 80 -8.53 14.16 6.46
CA PHE A 80 -7.77 14.33 7.69
C PHE A 80 -6.29 14.58 7.39
N GLY A 81 -5.78 15.71 7.88
CA GLY A 81 -4.37 16.03 7.85
C GLY A 81 -3.60 15.53 9.07
N PRO A 82 -2.30 15.84 9.16
CA PRO A 82 -1.41 15.35 10.23
C PRO A 82 -1.93 15.59 11.64
N THR A 83 -2.50 16.77 11.90
CA THR A 83 -3.02 17.13 13.25
C THR A 83 -4.18 16.23 13.65
N GLN A 84 -5.14 16.02 12.76
CA GLN A 84 -6.30 15.17 13.01
C GLN A 84 -5.90 13.70 13.18
N LEU A 85 -5.03 13.18 12.30
CA LEU A 85 -4.56 11.80 12.37
C LEU A 85 -3.77 11.55 13.67
N ARG A 86 -2.86 12.44 14.04
CA ARG A 86 -2.14 12.33 15.32
C ARG A 86 -3.06 12.41 16.53
N SER A 87 -4.06 13.28 16.48
CA SER A 87 -5.10 13.34 17.53
C SER A 87 -5.88 12.04 17.63
N ALA A 88 -6.33 11.49 16.48
CA ALA A 88 -7.12 10.27 16.44
C ALA A 88 -6.37 9.07 17.03
N TYR A 89 -5.08 8.95 16.75
CA TYR A 89 -4.25 7.83 17.21
C TYR A 89 -3.36 8.16 18.43
N GLN A 90 -3.56 9.34 19.03
CA GLN A 90 -2.83 9.80 20.22
C GLN A 90 -1.30 9.78 20.03
N VAL A 91 -0.85 10.10 18.81
CA VAL A 91 0.57 10.19 18.50
C VAL A 91 1.11 11.54 18.93
N THR A 92 1.96 11.54 19.95
CA THR A 92 2.60 12.76 20.45
C THR A 92 3.79 13.12 19.58
N VAL A 93 3.79 14.34 19.06
CA VAL A 93 4.92 14.95 18.36
C VAL A 93 5.19 16.28 19.04
N ASP A 94 6.20 16.31 19.87
CA ASP A 94 6.65 17.52 20.54
C ASP A 94 8.04 17.98 20.09
N GLY A 95 8.60 18.98 20.73
CA GLY A 95 9.94 19.48 20.43
C GLY A 95 11.09 18.54 20.83
N SER A 96 10.81 17.48 21.59
CA SER A 96 11.86 16.57 22.08
C SER A 96 12.39 15.66 20.96
N ALA A 97 13.62 15.20 21.11
CA ALA A 97 14.20 14.21 20.20
C ALA A 97 13.51 12.83 20.33
N ALA A 98 12.89 12.55 21.48
CA ALA A 98 12.26 11.26 21.76
C ALA A 98 10.94 11.06 21.00
N ASN A 99 10.22 12.15 20.68
CA ASN A 99 8.91 12.10 20.05
C ASN A 99 8.95 12.57 18.59
N GLY A 100 8.09 11.97 17.76
CA GLY A 100 8.03 12.26 16.32
C GLY A 100 9.07 11.53 15.48
N GLY A 101 9.78 10.55 16.04
CA GLY A 101 10.62 9.58 15.31
C GLY A 101 12.02 10.06 14.95
N PHE A 102 12.56 11.05 15.64
CA PHE A 102 13.90 11.58 15.36
C PHE A 102 14.97 10.48 15.28
N GLY A 103 15.71 10.47 14.14
CA GLY A 103 16.78 9.50 13.90
C GLY A 103 16.32 8.15 13.36
N ASN A 104 15.03 7.82 13.47
CA ASN A 104 14.50 6.56 12.93
C ASN A 104 14.29 6.66 11.41
N THR A 105 14.51 5.55 10.71
CA THR A 105 14.24 5.45 9.27
C THR A 105 13.02 4.58 9.03
N ILE A 106 12.02 5.13 8.34
CA ILE A 106 10.90 4.38 7.75
C ILE A 106 11.24 4.15 6.29
N ALA A 107 11.25 2.90 5.85
CA ALA A 107 11.28 2.58 4.43
C ALA A 107 9.86 2.42 3.89
N ILE A 108 9.63 2.99 2.72
CA ILE A 108 8.47 2.78 1.87
C ILE A 108 8.93 1.91 0.71
N VAL A 109 8.32 0.76 0.52
CA VAL A 109 8.66 -0.15 -0.56
C VAL A 109 7.50 -0.25 -1.53
N ASP A 110 7.73 0.20 -2.76
CA ASP A 110 6.74 0.21 -3.83
C ASP A 110 7.34 -0.20 -5.18
N ALA A 111 6.46 -0.47 -6.14
CA ALA A 111 6.90 -0.80 -7.49
C ALA A 111 6.95 0.43 -8.39
N TYR A 112 7.79 0.32 -9.42
CA TYR A 112 7.98 1.32 -10.47
C TYR A 112 8.55 2.65 -9.98
N GLY A 113 8.81 3.54 -10.94
CA GLY A 113 9.44 4.83 -10.72
C GLY A 113 8.44 5.95 -10.46
N TYR A 114 8.84 6.87 -9.59
CA TYR A 114 8.16 8.12 -9.31
C TYR A 114 9.21 9.25 -9.25
N ALA A 115 9.41 9.93 -10.37
CA ALA A 115 10.46 10.94 -10.49
C ALA A 115 10.26 12.10 -9.52
N ASN A 116 9.02 12.57 -9.37
CA ASN A 116 8.65 13.76 -8.59
C ASN A 116 8.47 13.49 -7.09
N ALA A 117 8.75 12.30 -6.58
CA ALA A 117 8.48 11.90 -5.20
C ALA A 117 8.94 12.93 -4.15
N GLU A 118 10.16 13.46 -4.26
CA GLU A 118 10.68 14.45 -3.32
C GLU A 118 9.99 15.82 -3.46
N ALA A 119 9.69 16.25 -4.69
CA ALA A 119 9.05 17.52 -4.95
C ALA A 119 7.60 17.54 -4.44
N ASP A 120 6.85 16.47 -4.69
CA ASP A 120 5.47 16.36 -4.26
C ASP A 120 5.37 16.19 -2.73
N LEU A 121 6.27 15.42 -2.12
CA LEU A 121 6.43 15.34 -0.66
C LEU A 121 6.71 16.72 -0.04
N ALA A 122 7.56 17.53 -0.69
CA ALA A 122 7.86 18.87 -0.20
C ALA A 122 6.62 19.78 -0.21
N VAL A 123 5.75 19.67 -1.23
CA VAL A 123 4.47 20.38 -1.29
C VAL A 123 3.57 19.98 -0.12
N TYR A 124 3.38 18.68 0.12
CA TYR A 124 2.59 18.19 1.24
C TYR A 124 3.12 18.70 2.58
N ARG A 125 4.41 18.52 2.82
CA ARG A 125 5.03 18.93 4.09
C ARG A 125 4.95 20.44 4.32
N SER A 126 5.17 21.23 3.29
CA SER A 126 5.01 22.70 3.35
C SER A 126 3.57 23.10 3.67
N MET A 127 2.58 22.46 3.03
CA MET A 127 1.16 22.75 3.24
C MET A 127 0.71 22.53 4.69
N TYR A 128 1.26 21.53 5.35
CA TYR A 128 0.91 21.20 6.73
C TYR A 128 1.92 21.72 7.77
N GLY A 129 2.85 22.57 7.37
CA GLY A 129 3.87 23.12 8.28
C GLY A 129 4.79 22.06 8.89
N LEU A 130 5.00 20.93 8.21
CA LEU A 130 5.93 19.90 8.65
C LEU A 130 7.36 20.29 8.28
N PRO A 131 8.38 19.85 9.07
CA PRO A 131 9.78 20.11 8.73
C PRO A 131 10.13 19.60 7.32
N ALA A 132 10.97 20.31 6.57
CA ALA A 132 11.43 19.86 5.26
C ALA A 132 12.12 18.49 5.38
N CYS A 133 11.83 17.60 4.42
CA CYS A 133 12.44 16.28 4.32
C CYS A 133 12.94 16.08 2.89
N THR A 134 14.22 16.31 2.69
CA THR A 134 14.86 16.35 1.36
C THR A 134 16.13 15.51 1.35
N THR A 135 16.59 15.22 0.14
CA THR A 135 17.93 14.61 -0.06
C THR A 135 19.04 15.52 0.45
N ALA A 136 18.88 16.84 0.30
CA ALA A 136 19.87 17.83 0.75
C ALA A 136 20.08 17.83 2.28
N ASN A 137 19.01 17.57 3.07
CA ASN A 137 19.13 17.50 4.53
C ASN A 137 19.22 16.06 5.08
N SER A 138 19.41 15.08 4.20
CA SER A 138 19.53 13.65 4.52
C SER A 138 18.31 13.06 5.26
N CYS A 139 17.14 13.70 5.13
CA CYS A 139 15.88 13.19 5.62
C CYS A 139 15.23 12.24 4.62
N PHE A 140 15.27 12.58 3.32
CA PHE A 140 14.71 11.77 2.23
C PHE A 140 15.81 11.06 1.45
N THR A 141 15.63 9.79 1.14
CA THR A 141 16.50 9.03 0.24
C THR A 141 15.63 8.19 -0.68
N LYS A 142 15.94 8.21 -1.99
CA LYS A 142 15.28 7.36 -2.99
C LYS A 142 16.32 6.46 -3.64
N ILE A 143 16.04 5.15 -3.71
CA ILE A 143 16.89 4.14 -4.31
C ILE A 143 16.08 3.13 -5.13
N ASP A 144 16.73 2.43 -6.03
CA ASP A 144 16.17 1.24 -6.67
C ASP A 144 16.26 0.01 -5.77
N GLN A 145 15.67 -1.10 -6.19
CA GLN A 145 15.67 -2.37 -5.44
C GLN A 145 17.05 -2.98 -5.19
N ASN A 146 18.11 -2.48 -5.85
CA ASN A 146 19.49 -2.93 -5.66
C ASN A 146 20.30 -1.95 -4.78
N GLY A 147 19.65 -0.88 -4.33
CA GLY A 147 20.29 0.14 -3.49
C GLY A 147 21.03 1.23 -4.28
N GLY A 148 20.86 1.28 -5.60
CA GLY A 148 21.43 2.28 -6.50
C GLY A 148 20.43 3.34 -6.94
N THR A 149 20.73 3.98 -8.07
CA THR A 149 19.94 5.06 -8.67
C THR A 149 19.43 4.74 -10.08
N ALA A 150 19.42 3.45 -10.46
CA ALA A 150 18.83 2.99 -11.71
C ALA A 150 17.31 2.90 -11.57
N TYR A 151 16.65 4.06 -11.45
CA TYR A 151 15.24 4.14 -11.16
C TYR A 151 14.38 3.47 -12.24
N PRO A 152 13.34 2.73 -11.83
CA PRO A 152 12.45 2.05 -12.77
C PRO A 152 11.62 3.03 -13.62
N ARG A 153 11.00 2.47 -14.67
CA ARG A 153 10.02 3.22 -15.47
C ARG A 153 8.85 3.73 -14.62
N TYR A 154 8.30 4.86 -14.99
CA TYR A 154 7.12 5.46 -14.36
C TYR A 154 5.87 4.59 -14.52
N ASN A 155 5.02 4.56 -13.50
CA ASN A 155 3.66 4.03 -13.54
C ASN A 155 2.75 4.93 -12.71
N SER A 156 1.66 5.43 -13.29
CA SER A 156 0.80 6.44 -12.65
C SER A 156 0.09 5.94 -11.41
N GLY A 157 -0.43 4.71 -11.40
CA GLY A 157 -1.10 4.13 -10.23
C GLY A 157 -0.13 3.94 -9.06
N TRP A 158 1.04 3.37 -9.34
CA TRP A 158 2.07 3.18 -8.32
C TRP A 158 2.72 4.50 -7.86
N ALA A 159 2.75 5.53 -8.70
CA ALA A 159 3.20 6.85 -8.27
C ALA A 159 2.21 7.50 -7.29
N GLN A 160 0.91 7.30 -7.48
CA GLN A 160 -0.12 7.74 -6.53
C GLN A 160 -0.02 6.99 -5.20
N GLU A 161 0.25 5.68 -5.21
CA GLU A 161 0.53 4.92 -3.99
C GLU A 161 1.75 5.47 -3.25
N GLN A 162 2.88 5.63 -3.95
CA GLN A 162 4.09 6.19 -3.37
C GLN A 162 3.87 7.58 -2.76
N ALA A 163 3.11 8.45 -3.42
CA ALA A 163 2.77 9.76 -2.89
C ALA A 163 1.97 9.65 -1.59
N LEU A 164 0.93 8.80 -1.58
CA LEU A 164 0.10 8.55 -0.40
C LEU A 164 0.94 8.03 0.78
N ASP A 165 1.78 7.04 0.54
CA ASP A 165 2.61 6.42 1.57
C ASP A 165 3.62 7.40 2.18
N LEU A 166 4.28 8.20 1.33
CA LEU A 166 5.22 9.24 1.76
C LEU A 166 4.53 10.31 2.62
N ASP A 167 3.34 10.74 2.21
CA ASP A 167 2.57 11.76 2.90
C ASP A 167 2.06 11.24 4.26
N MET A 168 1.54 10.03 4.31
CA MET A 168 1.04 9.43 5.54
C MET A 168 2.16 9.10 6.54
N ALA A 169 3.30 8.60 6.06
CA ALA A 169 4.49 8.44 6.90
C ALA A 169 4.94 9.78 7.50
N SER A 170 4.94 10.84 6.69
CA SER A 170 5.27 12.20 7.14
C SER A 170 4.25 12.76 8.11
N ALA A 171 2.95 12.48 7.91
CA ALA A 171 1.88 12.93 8.80
C ALA A 171 2.04 12.41 10.22
N ILE A 172 2.41 11.14 10.35
CA ILE A 172 2.50 10.46 11.66
C ILE A 172 3.90 10.58 12.26
N CYS A 173 4.95 10.51 11.43
CA CYS A 173 6.34 10.54 11.87
C CYS A 173 7.14 11.69 11.21
N PRO A 174 6.83 12.95 11.51
CA PRO A 174 7.40 14.10 10.79
C PRO A 174 8.91 14.27 10.96
N LYS A 175 9.50 13.64 11.96
CA LYS A 175 10.95 13.68 12.25
C LYS A 175 11.67 12.39 11.82
N CYS A 176 10.96 11.40 11.29
CA CYS A 176 11.56 10.21 10.71
C CYS A 176 12.32 10.57 9.43
N LYS A 177 13.41 9.88 9.20
CA LYS A 177 13.99 9.77 7.85
C LYS A 177 13.12 8.86 7.00
N ILE A 178 13.02 9.17 5.73
CA ILE A 178 12.24 8.39 4.76
C ILE A 178 13.17 7.80 3.72
N LEU A 179 13.10 6.49 3.55
CA LEU A 179 13.79 5.74 2.51
C LEU A 179 12.75 5.17 1.54
N LEU A 180 12.65 5.73 0.34
CA LEU A 180 11.82 5.18 -0.74
C LEU A 180 12.63 4.17 -1.54
N VAL A 181 12.18 2.91 -1.56
CA VAL A 181 12.81 1.83 -2.34
C VAL A 181 11.87 1.42 -3.47
N GLN A 182 12.29 1.67 -4.71
CA GLN A 182 11.51 1.43 -5.91
C GLN A 182 11.89 0.10 -6.56
N SER A 183 10.96 -0.87 -6.59
CA SER A 183 11.18 -2.13 -7.28
C SER A 183 10.95 -1.99 -8.79
N SER A 184 11.65 -2.78 -9.59
CA SER A 184 11.62 -2.70 -11.07
C SER A 184 10.25 -3.02 -11.66
N SER A 185 9.45 -3.80 -10.94
CA SER A 185 8.08 -4.17 -11.33
C SER A 185 7.28 -4.62 -10.10
N ALA A 186 5.98 -4.81 -10.28
CA ALA A 186 5.05 -5.29 -9.25
C ALA A 186 5.08 -6.82 -9.07
N THR A 187 6.18 -7.49 -9.39
CA THR A 187 6.33 -8.91 -9.11
C THR A 187 6.77 -9.16 -7.67
N LEU A 188 6.33 -10.28 -7.09
CA LEU A 188 6.74 -10.68 -5.74
C LEU A 188 8.27 -10.77 -5.61
N ALA A 189 8.97 -11.25 -6.63
CA ALA A 189 10.42 -11.35 -6.63
C ALA A 189 11.10 -9.97 -6.49
N ASN A 190 10.66 -8.98 -7.27
CA ASN A 190 11.26 -7.66 -7.26
C ASN A 190 10.94 -6.89 -5.97
N LEU A 191 9.71 -7.00 -5.46
CA LEU A 191 9.30 -6.37 -4.21
C LEU A 191 9.99 -7.00 -3.00
N ALA A 192 10.09 -8.33 -2.93
CA ALA A 192 10.86 -9.02 -1.90
C ALA A 192 12.32 -8.56 -1.87
N LYS A 193 12.94 -8.41 -3.05
CA LYS A 193 14.29 -7.84 -3.18
C LYS A 193 14.37 -6.40 -2.65
N ALA A 194 13.37 -5.57 -2.93
CA ALA A 194 13.31 -4.20 -2.41
C ALA A 194 13.17 -4.16 -0.89
N VAL A 195 12.36 -5.07 -0.30
CA VAL A 195 12.25 -5.23 1.16
C VAL A 195 13.57 -5.66 1.78
N ASP A 196 14.31 -6.59 1.14
CA ASP A 196 15.64 -7.00 1.59
C ASP A 196 16.62 -5.81 1.59
N THR A 197 16.57 -5.02 0.52
CA THR A 197 17.41 -3.81 0.39
C THR A 197 17.04 -2.77 1.45
N ALA A 198 15.75 -2.54 1.72
CA ALA A 198 15.29 -1.63 2.78
C ALA A 198 15.85 -2.04 4.16
N GLY A 199 15.78 -3.32 4.50
CA GLY A 199 16.35 -3.84 5.74
C GLY A 199 17.86 -3.69 5.80
N ALA A 200 18.58 -4.01 4.72
CA ALA A 200 20.04 -3.84 4.62
C ALA A 200 20.49 -2.37 4.73
N ARG A 201 19.62 -1.42 4.41
CA ARG A 201 19.86 0.04 4.59
C ARG A 201 19.52 0.53 6.00
N GLY A 202 19.20 -0.35 6.94
CA GLY A 202 18.98 -0.02 8.36
C GLY A 202 17.61 0.56 8.66
N ALA A 203 16.60 0.33 7.82
CA ALA A 203 15.24 0.70 8.15
C ALA A 203 14.74 -0.06 9.38
N LEU A 204 14.18 0.64 10.35
CA LEU A 204 13.56 0.04 11.54
C LEU A 204 12.10 -0.36 11.28
N VAL A 205 11.47 0.31 10.34
CA VAL A 205 10.10 0.04 9.88
C VAL A 205 10.10 -0.03 8.38
N ILE A 206 9.42 -1.02 7.80
CA ILE A 206 9.23 -1.16 6.35
C ILE A 206 7.73 -1.21 6.09
N SER A 207 7.20 -0.24 5.35
CA SER A 207 5.80 -0.15 4.94
C SER A 207 5.61 -0.71 3.54
N ASN A 208 4.56 -1.50 3.35
CA ASN A 208 4.25 -2.18 2.10
C ASN A 208 2.73 -2.08 1.83
N SER A 209 2.35 -1.21 0.89
CA SER A 209 0.95 -0.91 0.57
C SER A 209 0.49 -1.65 -0.68
N TYR A 210 0.72 -2.95 -0.72
CA TYR A 210 0.39 -3.81 -1.86
C TYR A 210 0.09 -5.24 -1.45
N GLY A 211 -0.54 -5.98 -2.36
CA GLY A 211 -0.78 -7.40 -2.18
C GLY A 211 -1.32 -8.09 -3.42
N GLY A 212 -1.27 -9.42 -3.36
CA GLY A 212 -1.74 -10.31 -4.42
C GLY A 212 -2.04 -11.70 -3.92
N GLY A 213 -2.20 -12.65 -4.83
CA GLY A 213 -2.48 -14.05 -4.50
C GLY A 213 -1.32 -14.73 -3.77
N GLU A 214 -1.63 -15.74 -2.96
CA GLU A 214 -0.63 -16.49 -2.19
C GLU A 214 0.14 -17.55 -2.99
N SER A 215 -0.28 -17.87 -4.21
CA SER A 215 0.37 -18.91 -5.02
C SER A 215 1.84 -18.60 -5.29
N GLY A 216 2.74 -19.50 -4.92
CA GLY A 216 4.19 -19.34 -5.06
C GLY A 216 4.84 -18.37 -4.07
N SER A 217 4.09 -17.79 -3.14
CA SER A 217 4.57 -16.77 -2.21
C SER A 217 5.59 -17.27 -1.18
N SER A 218 5.59 -18.58 -0.89
CA SER A 218 6.50 -19.20 0.10
C SER A 218 7.98 -18.95 -0.21
N ALA A 219 8.35 -18.80 -1.48
CA ALA A 219 9.71 -18.48 -1.89
C ALA A 219 10.17 -17.08 -1.41
N TYR A 220 9.23 -16.19 -1.10
CA TYR A 220 9.50 -14.79 -0.76
C TYR A 220 9.19 -14.43 0.70
N ALA A 221 8.56 -15.33 1.45
CA ALA A 221 8.13 -15.05 2.83
C ALA A 221 9.30 -14.66 3.76
N GLY A 222 10.49 -15.19 3.53
CA GLY A 222 11.69 -14.86 4.29
C GLY A 222 12.10 -13.39 4.21
N SER A 223 11.86 -12.71 3.09
CA SER A 223 12.14 -11.29 2.93
C SER A 223 11.26 -10.41 3.83
N TYR A 224 10.09 -10.90 4.19
CA TYR A 224 9.12 -10.21 5.06
C TYR A 224 9.26 -10.59 6.55
N SER A 225 10.38 -11.17 6.94
CA SER A 225 10.67 -11.53 8.34
C SER A 225 12.12 -11.17 8.67
N LYS A 226 12.29 -10.05 9.37
CA LYS A 226 13.63 -9.53 9.73
C LYS A 226 13.70 -9.21 11.21
N ALA A 227 14.70 -9.77 11.88
CA ALA A 227 14.90 -9.52 13.31
C ALA A 227 15.12 -8.01 13.57
N GLY A 228 14.37 -7.46 14.52
CA GLY A 228 14.49 -6.06 14.91
C GLY A 228 13.85 -5.05 13.94
N VAL A 229 13.18 -5.49 12.88
CA VAL A 229 12.49 -4.63 11.91
C VAL A 229 10.98 -4.90 11.98
N ALA A 230 10.19 -3.85 12.14
CA ALA A 230 8.74 -3.92 12.01
C ALA A 230 8.35 -3.82 10.54
N ILE A 231 7.77 -4.90 9.99
CA ILE A 231 7.30 -4.91 8.60
C ILE A 231 5.78 -4.84 8.60
N THR A 232 5.23 -3.73 8.15
CA THR A 232 3.79 -3.52 8.01
C THR A 232 3.36 -3.82 6.59
N VAL A 233 2.21 -4.47 6.45
CA VAL A 233 1.64 -4.83 5.14
C VAL A 233 0.14 -4.62 5.16
N SER A 234 -0.39 -3.91 4.19
CA SER A 234 -1.83 -3.74 4.00
C SER A 234 -2.51 -5.05 3.61
N THR A 235 -3.68 -5.31 4.18
CA THR A 235 -4.41 -6.58 3.97
C THR A 235 -5.22 -6.62 2.68
N GLY A 236 -5.35 -5.49 2.00
CA GLY A 236 -6.08 -5.36 0.73
C GLY A 236 -7.45 -4.68 0.86
N ASP A 237 -8.10 -4.49 -0.29
CA ASP A 237 -9.29 -3.67 -0.47
C ASP A 237 -10.43 -4.45 -1.14
N SER A 238 -10.41 -5.76 -1.04
CA SER A 238 -11.39 -6.62 -1.72
C SER A 238 -12.30 -7.40 -0.73
N GLY A 239 -12.35 -6.96 0.54
CA GLY A 239 -13.11 -7.63 1.57
C GLY A 239 -12.50 -8.98 1.95
N TYR A 240 -13.34 -10.00 2.14
CA TYR A 240 -12.87 -11.32 2.58
C TYR A 240 -11.99 -11.97 1.52
N GLY A 241 -10.77 -12.31 1.92
CA GLY A 241 -9.75 -12.96 1.10
C GLY A 241 -8.35 -12.71 1.68
N ALA A 242 -7.49 -13.73 1.66
CA ALA A 242 -6.12 -13.62 2.11
C ALA A 242 -5.22 -13.09 0.98
N ALA A 243 -4.36 -12.13 1.28
CA ALA A 243 -3.41 -11.57 0.35
C ALA A 243 -1.97 -11.68 0.89
N PHE A 244 -1.03 -12.08 0.03
CA PHE A 244 0.39 -12.00 0.33
C PHE A 244 0.92 -10.62 -0.12
N PRO A 245 1.79 -9.95 0.65
CA PRO A 245 2.56 -10.43 1.80
C PRO A 245 1.90 -10.25 3.18
N ALA A 246 0.65 -9.78 3.28
CA ALA A 246 -0.02 -9.64 4.58
C ALA A 246 -0.18 -10.96 5.35
N THR A 247 -0.18 -12.10 4.65
CA THR A 247 -0.24 -13.44 5.26
C THR A 247 1.13 -14.01 5.64
N ALA A 248 2.23 -13.32 5.35
CA ALA A 248 3.56 -13.79 5.74
C ALA A 248 3.70 -13.81 7.28
N PRO A 249 4.34 -14.86 7.86
CA PRO A 249 4.38 -15.05 9.33
C PRO A 249 5.08 -13.93 10.11
N GLY A 250 5.96 -13.16 9.48
CA GLY A 250 6.80 -12.14 10.13
C GLY A 250 6.25 -10.72 10.09
N VAL A 251 5.08 -10.47 9.50
CA VAL A 251 4.55 -9.13 9.27
C VAL A 251 3.49 -8.69 10.28
N ILE A 252 3.27 -7.40 10.33
CA ILE A 252 2.11 -6.78 10.95
C ILE A 252 1.10 -6.51 9.83
N ALA A 253 0.08 -7.35 9.73
CA ALA A 253 -1.00 -7.16 8.77
C ALA A 253 -1.92 -6.02 9.21
N VAL A 254 -2.14 -5.04 8.33
CA VAL A 254 -2.90 -3.82 8.63
C VAL A 254 -4.16 -3.77 7.77
N GLY A 255 -5.32 -3.87 8.41
CA GLY A 255 -6.62 -3.70 7.76
C GLY A 255 -7.06 -2.25 7.69
N GLY A 256 -8.00 -1.95 6.79
CA GLY A 256 -8.58 -0.63 6.63
C GLY A 256 -9.68 -0.32 7.66
N THR A 257 -9.77 0.94 8.07
CA THR A 257 -10.84 1.43 8.95
C THR A 257 -11.50 2.69 8.38
N LYS A 258 -12.71 2.95 8.83
CA LYS A 258 -13.42 4.21 8.60
C LYS A 258 -13.33 5.05 9.87
N LEU A 259 -12.53 6.10 9.83
CA LEU A 259 -12.35 7.06 10.92
C LEU A 259 -13.30 8.24 10.74
N VAL A 260 -14.00 8.65 11.80
CA VAL A 260 -14.85 9.85 11.84
C VAL A 260 -14.67 10.59 13.15
N ALA A 261 -14.71 11.92 13.10
CA ALA A 261 -14.75 12.73 14.31
C ALA A 261 -16.06 12.48 15.06
N ASP A 262 -15.98 12.30 16.38
CA ASP A 262 -17.13 12.05 17.25
C ASP A 262 -16.89 12.72 18.62
N ALA A 263 -17.48 13.89 18.81
CA ALA A 263 -17.34 14.66 20.03
C ALA A 263 -17.95 13.95 21.27
N THR A 264 -18.77 12.93 21.08
CA THR A 264 -19.37 12.15 22.18
C THR A 264 -18.46 11.01 22.65
N SER A 265 -17.45 10.65 21.85
CA SER A 265 -16.43 9.67 22.23
C SER A 265 -15.38 10.28 23.13
N PRO A 266 -14.94 9.58 24.19
CA PRO A 266 -13.83 10.06 25.05
C PRO A 266 -12.53 10.36 24.28
N ARG A 267 -12.31 9.69 23.14
CA ARG A 267 -11.16 9.91 22.24
C ARG A 267 -11.38 11.11 21.30
N GLY A 268 -12.62 11.60 21.16
CA GLY A 268 -13.01 12.56 20.14
C GLY A 268 -13.19 11.94 18.74
N TRP A 269 -13.06 10.63 18.61
CA TRP A 269 -13.07 9.89 17.36
C TRP A 269 -13.82 8.56 17.48
N LYS A 270 -14.51 8.21 16.43
CA LYS A 270 -15.11 6.88 16.24
C LYS A 270 -14.47 6.21 15.04
N GLU A 271 -14.27 4.89 15.16
CA GLU A 271 -13.61 4.12 14.14
C GLU A 271 -14.30 2.76 14.00
N THR A 272 -14.54 2.35 12.78
CA THR A 272 -15.16 1.07 12.44
C THR A 272 -14.36 0.38 11.35
N ALA A 273 -14.41 -0.94 11.28
CA ALA A 273 -13.79 -1.66 10.19
C ALA A 273 -14.37 -1.17 8.84
N TRP A 274 -13.49 -0.98 7.88
CA TRP A 274 -13.91 -0.69 6.51
C TRP A 274 -14.38 -1.99 5.84
N THR A 275 -15.54 -1.96 5.19
CA THR A 275 -16.18 -3.17 4.63
C THR A 275 -15.38 -3.83 3.51
N SER A 276 -14.60 -3.04 2.76
CA SER A 276 -13.70 -3.55 1.73
C SER A 276 -12.29 -3.88 2.25
N GLY A 277 -12.00 -3.62 3.54
CA GLY A 277 -10.72 -3.98 4.15
C GLY A 277 -10.44 -5.48 4.03
N GLY A 278 -9.24 -5.85 3.56
CA GLY A 278 -8.86 -7.23 3.34
C GLY A 278 -8.90 -8.05 4.63
N SER A 279 -9.40 -9.27 4.54
CA SER A 279 -9.50 -10.19 5.67
C SER A 279 -9.58 -11.64 5.19
N GLY A 280 -9.05 -12.58 5.98
CA GLY A 280 -9.15 -13.99 5.60
C GLY A 280 -8.09 -14.88 6.24
N CYS A 281 -8.22 -16.18 5.96
CA CYS A 281 -7.26 -17.19 6.38
C CYS A 281 -6.35 -17.55 5.24
N SER A 282 -5.04 -17.59 5.52
CA SER A 282 -4.07 -18.11 4.57
C SER A 282 -4.30 -19.60 4.29
N THR A 283 -4.16 -19.97 3.02
CA THR A 283 -4.13 -21.37 2.59
C THR A 283 -2.70 -21.91 2.48
N VAL A 284 -1.70 -21.04 2.62
CA VAL A 284 -0.27 -21.35 2.44
C VAL A 284 0.48 -21.34 3.78
N TYR A 285 0.14 -20.39 4.66
CA TYR A 285 0.84 -20.20 5.91
C TYR A 285 -0.02 -20.67 7.08
N GLY A 286 0.62 -21.31 8.04
CA GLY A 286 -0.02 -21.70 9.30
C GLY A 286 -0.44 -20.50 10.16
N LYS A 287 -0.98 -20.79 11.34
CA LYS A 287 -1.41 -19.74 12.28
C LYS A 287 -0.31 -18.70 12.51
N PRO A 288 -0.67 -17.40 12.60
CA PRO A 288 0.29 -16.34 12.87
C PRO A 288 1.01 -16.57 14.22
N ALA A 289 2.15 -15.92 14.39
CA ALA A 289 2.94 -16.01 15.61
C ALA A 289 2.12 -15.65 16.85
N GLN A 290 2.42 -16.26 17.99
CA GLN A 290 1.62 -16.17 19.22
C GLN A 290 1.37 -14.73 19.71
N TYR A 291 2.24 -13.75 19.39
CA TYR A 291 2.01 -12.36 19.75
C TYR A 291 0.81 -11.74 19.01
N GLN A 292 0.46 -12.26 17.84
CA GLN A 292 -0.74 -11.86 17.07
C GLN A 292 -2.01 -12.53 17.61
N ILE A 293 -1.90 -13.70 18.24
CA ILE A 293 -3.03 -14.48 18.75
C ILE A 293 -3.41 -14.09 20.20
N GLY A 294 -2.43 -13.89 21.06
CA GLY A 294 -2.64 -13.94 22.50
C GLY A 294 -3.32 -12.72 23.13
N LYS A 295 -3.13 -11.54 22.60
CA LYS A 295 -3.66 -10.29 23.22
C LYS A 295 -5.06 -9.90 22.76
N TYR A 296 -5.48 -10.31 21.59
CA TYR A 296 -6.68 -9.77 20.94
C TYR A 296 -7.89 -10.71 20.96
N ILE A 297 -7.69 -12.02 20.96
CA ILE A 297 -8.81 -12.97 21.00
C ILE A 297 -9.45 -13.07 22.40
N ARG A 298 -8.69 -12.91 23.46
CA ARG A 298 -9.23 -12.99 24.83
C ARG A 298 -10.12 -11.81 25.24
N ASN A 299 -10.06 -10.69 24.51
CA ASN A 299 -10.85 -9.48 24.80
C ASN A 299 -12.08 -9.29 23.92
N SER A 300 -12.46 -10.27 23.10
CA SER A 300 -13.59 -10.18 22.17
C SER A 300 -14.97 -9.99 22.83
N ARG A 301 -15.07 -9.99 24.16
CA ARG A 301 -16.29 -9.66 24.90
C ARG A 301 -16.34 -8.25 25.49
N LYS A 302 -15.24 -7.46 25.42
CA LYS A 302 -15.23 -6.07 25.93
C LYS A 302 -14.37 -5.20 25.03
N GLN A 303 -15.07 -4.38 24.24
CA GLN A 303 -14.57 -3.24 23.45
C GLN A 303 -13.44 -3.55 22.47
N PHE A 304 -13.82 -3.68 21.21
CA PHE A 304 -12.94 -3.58 20.07
C PHE A 304 -12.18 -2.24 20.13
N ASN A 305 -10.86 -2.31 20.26
CA ASN A 305 -10.01 -1.20 19.84
C ASN A 305 -9.71 -1.47 18.36
N PRO A 306 -10.26 -0.71 17.40
CA PRO A 306 -10.24 -1.04 15.98
C PRO A 306 -8.88 -0.87 15.31
N SER A 307 -7.83 -0.54 16.05
CA SER A 307 -6.53 -0.21 15.50
C SER A 307 -5.75 -1.39 14.92
N TRP A 308 -6.24 -2.65 15.06
CA TRP A 308 -5.49 -3.83 14.64
C TRP A 308 -6.44 -4.95 14.23
N LEU A 309 -6.84 -4.97 12.98
CA LEU A 309 -7.52 -6.12 12.39
C LEU A 309 -6.51 -7.22 12.08
N ILE A 310 -6.35 -8.12 13.03
CA ILE A 310 -5.55 -9.34 12.85
C ILE A 310 -6.51 -10.50 12.66
N PHE A 311 -6.30 -11.25 11.60
CA PHE A 311 -7.16 -12.36 11.22
C PHE A 311 -6.83 -13.59 12.03
N CYS A 312 -7.87 -14.19 12.59
CA CYS A 312 -7.84 -15.54 13.06
C CYS A 312 -8.77 -16.44 12.25
N CYS A 313 -8.22 -17.49 11.71
CA CYS A 313 -8.99 -18.69 11.46
C CYS A 313 -9.25 -19.37 12.80
N ALA A 314 -10.52 -19.59 13.15
CA ALA A 314 -10.92 -20.47 14.21
C ALA A 314 -10.63 -21.93 13.84
#